data_5f7c810e852725d4610f45f7478678ff
#
_entry.id   5f7c810e852725d4610f45f7478678ff
#
_cell.length_a   1.000
_cell.length_b   1.000
_cell.length_c   1.000
_cell.angle_alpha   90.00
_cell.angle_beta   90.00
_cell.angle_gamma   90.00
#
_symmetry.space_group_name_H-M   'P 1'
#
loop_
_entity.id
_entity.type
_entity.pdbx_description
1 polymer ?
#
loop_
_entity_poly.entity_id
_entity_poly.type
_entity_poly.pdbx_seq_one_letter_code
_entity_poly.pdbx_strand_id
1 'polypeptide(L)'
;MKKIMLSLAMALVSVCASAQVYIGGTAGISSNKIGDGDSKTAYTLMPEIGYEFNNKWEAGLEIGIKKGEVCKLSPVGESTTFTVAPYVRYTAVETKLVNLFVEGTIGYSSVSKGVGDYYEVGIKPGLAVKLSDHVNFITKIGFLGYKGFSPDQGKNSSTFGLNVDASNISFGAIYKF
;
A
#
# COMPACT_ATOMS: atom_id res chain seq x y z
N MET A 1 11.20 -24.80 -12.50
CA MET A 1 10.17 -23.86 -12.01
C MET A 1 9.26 -24.50 -10.95
N LYS A 2 8.63 -25.67 -11.18
CA LYS A 2 7.74 -26.33 -10.18
C LYS A 2 8.41 -26.61 -8.82
N LYS A 3 9.68 -27.02 -8.80
CA LYS A 3 10.44 -27.29 -7.55
C LYS A 3 10.74 -26.02 -6.75
N ILE A 4 10.99 -24.88 -7.43
CA ILE A 4 11.23 -23.59 -6.79
C ILE A 4 9.92 -23.04 -6.20
N MET A 5 8.80 -23.21 -6.89
CA MET A 5 7.49 -22.84 -6.35
C MET A 5 7.09 -23.68 -5.14
N LEU A 6 7.41 -24.97 -5.16
CA LEU A 6 7.12 -25.86 -4.03
C LEU A 6 8.00 -25.54 -2.81
N SER A 7 9.29 -25.25 -3.01
CA SER A 7 10.17 -24.83 -1.91
C SER A 7 9.79 -23.45 -1.34
N LEU A 8 9.36 -22.54 -2.18
CA LEU A 8 8.85 -21.23 -1.74
C LEU A 8 7.54 -21.38 -0.97
N ALA A 9 6.62 -22.25 -1.43
CA ALA A 9 5.39 -22.55 -0.72
C ALA A 9 5.64 -23.21 0.64
N MET A 10 6.57 -24.18 0.72
CA MET A 10 6.96 -24.79 1.99
C MET A 10 7.65 -23.82 2.93
N ALA A 11 8.50 -22.92 2.42
CA ALA A 11 9.10 -21.85 3.23
C ALA A 11 8.02 -20.90 3.79
N LEU A 12 7.03 -20.50 2.99
CA LEU A 12 5.90 -19.69 3.45
C LEU A 12 5.09 -20.41 4.54
N VAL A 13 4.79 -21.70 4.37
CA VAL A 13 4.05 -22.48 5.37
C VAL A 13 4.83 -22.62 6.68
N SER A 14 6.15 -22.81 6.62
CA SER A 14 6.99 -22.93 7.83
C SER A 14 7.10 -21.60 8.59
N VAL A 15 7.05 -20.46 7.90
CA VAL A 15 7.04 -19.12 8.53
C VAL A 15 5.69 -18.83 9.17
N CYS A 16 4.56 -19.27 8.58
CA CYS A 16 3.23 -19.13 9.18
C CYS A 16 3.06 -19.91 10.50
N ALA A 17 3.85 -20.97 10.72
CA ALA A 17 3.78 -21.76 11.94
C ALA A 17 4.37 -21.07 13.19
N SER A 18 5.02 -19.92 13.04
CA SER A 18 5.68 -19.18 14.13
C SER A 18 4.90 -17.98 14.68
N ALA A 19 3.60 -17.83 14.33
CA ALA A 19 2.69 -16.76 14.81
C ALA A 19 3.21 -15.31 14.64
N GLN A 20 4.04 -15.06 13.64
CA GLN A 20 4.64 -13.75 13.36
C GLN A 20 4.33 -13.23 11.95
N VAL A 21 3.61 -14.02 11.15
CA VAL A 21 3.17 -13.62 9.81
C VAL A 21 1.80 -12.97 9.89
N TYR A 22 1.60 -11.96 9.10
CA TYR A 22 0.29 -11.37 8.89
C TYR A 22 -0.01 -11.19 7.40
N ILE A 23 -1.28 -11.17 7.10
CA ILE A 23 -1.82 -10.80 5.79
C ILE A 23 -2.84 -9.70 5.96
N GLY A 24 -2.99 -8.88 4.95
CA GLY A 24 -3.97 -7.81 5.01
C GLY A 24 -4.00 -6.99 3.75
N GLY A 25 -4.32 -5.73 3.89
CA GLY A 25 -4.27 -4.77 2.80
C GLY A 25 -5.24 -3.63 2.97
N THR A 26 -5.14 -2.70 2.02
CA THR A 26 -6.05 -1.57 1.91
C THR A 26 -6.86 -1.66 0.63
N ALA A 27 -8.09 -1.17 0.67
CA ALA A 27 -8.97 -1.11 -0.48
C ALA A 27 -9.73 0.21 -0.51
N GLY A 28 -10.07 0.67 -1.70
CA GLY A 28 -10.89 1.85 -1.91
C GLY A 28 -11.64 1.77 -3.23
N ILE A 29 -12.83 2.34 -3.26
CA ILE A 29 -13.66 2.45 -4.46
C ILE A 29 -14.43 3.77 -4.43
N SER A 30 -14.56 4.42 -5.56
CA SER A 30 -15.44 5.58 -5.74
C SER A 30 -15.99 5.64 -7.15
N SER A 31 -17.13 6.29 -7.29
CA SER A 31 -17.73 6.60 -8.59
C SER A 31 -17.56 8.09 -8.84
N ASN A 32 -16.87 8.45 -9.92
CA ASN A 32 -16.58 9.82 -10.28
C ASN A 32 -17.39 10.20 -11.53
N LYS A 33 -18.23 11.22 -11.40
CA LYS A 33 -18.97 11.82 -12.51
C LYS A 33 -18.54 13.27 -12.70
N ILE A 34 -18.20 13.65 -13.91
CA ILE A 34 -17.81 15.03 -14.24
C ILE A 34 -18.76 15.55 -15.31
N GLY A 35 -19.49 16.61 -14.97
CA GLY A 35 -20.51 17.20 -15.84
C GLY A 35 -21.63 16.22 -16.17
N ASP A 36 -22.10 16.26 -17.42
CA ASP A 36 -23.16 15.37 -17.93
C ASP A 36 -22.60 14.06 -18.51
N GLY A 37 -21.32 13.78 -18.33
CA GLY A 37 -20.68 12.55 -18.80
C GLY A 37 -21.07 11.32 -18.00
N ASP A 38 -20.62 10.15 -18.48
CA ASP A 38 -20.84 8.87 -17.79
C ASP A 38 -20.03 8.78 -16.49
N SER A 39 -20.59 8.10 -15.52
CA SER A 39 -19.92 7.78 -14.26
C SER A 39 -18.79 6.79 -14.51
N LYS A 40 -17.58 7.09 -14.03
CA LYS A 40 -16.42 6.20 -14.08
C LYS A 40 -15.98 5.77 -12.70
N THR A 41 -15.69 4.49 -12.55
CA THR A 41 -15.26 3.91 -11.27
C THR A 41 -13.76 4.04 -11.10
N ALA A 42 -13.34 4.67 -10.01
CA ALA A 42 -11.97 4.60 -9.50
C ALA A 42 -11.88 3.55 -8.40
N TYR A 43 -10.80 2.77 -8.37
CA TYR A 43 -10.56 1.77 -7.35
C TYR A 43 -9.08 1.62 -7.01
N THR A 44 -8.82 1.19 -5.79
CA THR A 44 -7.50 0.78 -5.29
C THR A 44 -7.67 -0.52 -4.52
N LEU A 45 -6.81 -1.48 -4.79
CA LEU A 45 -6.70 -2.73 -4.02
C LEU A 45 -5.23 -3.01 -3.82
N MET A 46 -4.77 -2.99 -2.55
CA MET A 46 -3.38 -3.13 -2.15
C MET A 46 -3.28 -4.21 -1.06
N PRO A 47 -3.34 -5.52 -1.41
CA PRO A 47 -3.01 -6.57 -0.47
C PRO A 47 -1.57 -6.46 0.02
N GLU A 48 -1.37 -6.85 1.28
CA GLU A 48 -0.06 -6.90 1.92
C GLU A 48 0.16 -8.23 2.64
N ILE A 49 1.41 -8.66 2.64
CA ILE A 49 1.90 -9.75 3.48
C ILE A 49 3.12 -9.25 4.23
N GLY A 50 3.22 -9.58 5.50
CA GLY A 50 4.35 -9.15 6.31
C GLY A 50 4.71 -10.11 7.42
N TYR A 51 5.82 -9.79 8.06
CA TYR A 51 6.42 -10.52 9.14
C TYR A 51 6.75 -9.58 10.30
N GLU A 52 6.34 -9.96 11.49
CA GLU A 52 6.61 -9.23 12.73
C GLU A 52 7.87 -9.83 13.39
N PHE A 53 8.96 -9.07 13.39
CA PHE A 53 10.22 -9.49 14.03
C PHE A 53 10.15 -9.41 15.55
N ASN A 54 9.41 -8.43 16.04
CA ASN A 54 9.14 -8.18 17.44
C ASN A 54 8.00 -7.15 17.56
N ASN A 55 7.56 -6.84 18.78
CA ASN A 55 6.45 -5.92 19.04
C ASN A 55 6.59 -4.53 18.42
N LYS A 56 7.79 -4.15 17.93
CA LYS A 56 8.06 -2.82 17.37
C LYS A 56 8.38 -2.84 15.87
N TRP A 57 8.93 -3.92 15.36
CA TRP A 57 9.43 -3.96 13.99
C TRP A 57 8.73 -5.03 13.16
N GLU A 58 8.18 -4.59 12.05
CA GLU A 58 7.56 -5.41 11.02
C GLU A 58 8.22 -5.10 9.68
N ALA A 59 8.28 -6.07 8.79
CA ALA A 59 8.59 -5.83 7.38
C ALA A 59 7.59 -6.59 6.51
N GLY A 60 7.32 -6.06 5.33
CA GLY A 60 6.35 -6.67 4.44
C GLY A 60 6.45 -6.18 3.01
N LEU A 61 5.50 -6.65 2.23
CA LEU A 61 5.37 -6.35 0.82
C LEU A 61 3.91 -6.02 0.51
N GLU A 62 3.66 -4.85 -0.04
CA GLU A 62 2.40 -4.49 -0.69
C GLU A 62 2.50 -4.79 -2.19
N ILE A 63 1.46 -5.42 -2.74
CA ILE A 63 1.32 -5.62 -4.18
C ILE A 63 -0.10 -5.19 -4.54
N GLY A 64 -0.27 -4.29 -5.50
CA GLY A 64 -1.62 -3.83 -5.77
C GLY A 64 -1.89 -3.28 -7.15
N ILE A 65 -3.15 -2.99 -7.35
CA ILE A 65 -3.68 -2.38 -8.55
C ILE A 65 -4.50 -1.14 -8.20
N LYS A 66 -4.38 -0.12 -9.04
CA LYS A 66 -5.10 1.14 -8.89
C LYS A 66 -5.60 1.61 -10.26
N LYS A 67 -6.83 2.11 -10.31
CA LYS A 67 -7.38 2.81 -11.47
C LYS A 67 -8.04 4.10 -11.02
N GLY A 68 -7.55 5.24 -11.53
CA GLY A 68 -7.98 6.55 -11.07
C GLY A 68 -7.57 6.86 -9.62
N GLU A 69 -8.09 7.94 -9.10
CA GLU A 69 -7.90 8.35 -7.70
C GLU A 69 -9.22 8.23 -6.95
N VAL A 70 -9.23 7.41 -5.91
CA VAL A 70 -10.42 7.16 -5.08
C VAL A 70 -10.76 8.41 -4.28
N CYS A 71 -12.04 8.78 -4.23
CA CYS A 71 -12.55 9.95 -3.51
C CYS A 71 -11.96 11.30 -3.94
N LYS A 72 -11.51 11.43 -5.17
CA LYS A 72 -11.00 12.68 -5.73
C LYS A 72 -11.83 13.10 -6.95
N LEU A 73 -12.18 14.37 -7.02
CA LEU A 73 -12.87 14.97 -8.18
C LEU A 73 -11.88 15.16 -9.34
N SER A 74 -11.49 14.07 -9.96
CA SER A 74 -10.62 14.05 -11.13
C SER A 74 -11.14 13.06 -12.17
N PRO A 75 -10.86 13.30 -13.47
CA PRO A 75 -11.21 12.32 -14.50
C PRO A 75 -10.55 10.98 -14.22
N VAL A 76 -11.33 9.91 -14.22
CA VAL A 76 -10.79 8.55 -14.15
C VAL A 76 -10.26 8.18 -15.53
N GLY A 77 -8.93 8.13 -15.65
CA GLY A 77 -8.26 7.65 -16.85
C GLY A 77 -8.54 6.16 -17.12
N GLU A 78 -8.22 5.72 -18.31
CA GLU A 78 -8.36 4.30 -18.68
C GLU A 78 -7.16 3.45 -18.25
N SER A 79 -6.08 4.08 -17.79
CA SER A 79 -4.85 3.40 -17.39
C SER A 79 -5.01 2.76 -16.02
N THR A 80 -4.47 1.56 -15.87
CA THR A 80 -4.36 0.86 -14.60
C THR A 80 -2.91 0.88 -14.17
N THR A 81 -2.67 1.15 -12.90
CA THR A 81 -1.35 1.14 -12.28
C THR A 81 -1.18 -0.14 -11.47
N PHE A 82 -0.10 -0.86 -11.72
CA PHE A 82 0.34 -1.99 -10.90
C PHE A 82 1.47 -1.51 -9.99
N THR A 83 1.41 -1.83 -8.71
CA THR A 83 2.37 -1.37 -7.70
C THR A 83 2.95 -2.54 -6.93
N VAL A 84 4.25 -2.48 -6.67
CA VAL A 84 4.98 -3.34 -5.74
C VAL A 84 5.76 -2.45 -4.79
N ALA A 85 5.55 -2.62 -3.49
CA ALA A 85 6.13 -1.74 -2.48
C ALA A 85 6.56 -2.52 -1.23
N PRO A 86 7.82 -2.97 -1.15
CA PRO A 86 8.40 -3.42 0.11
C PRO A 86 8.41 -2.29 1.14
N TYR A 87 8.18 -2.66 2.40
CA TYR A 87 8.17 -1.72 3.51
C TYR A 87 8.76 -2.30 4.79
N VAL A 88 9.15 -1.40 5.66
CA VAL A 88 9.50 -1.67 7.06
C VAL A 88 8.66 -0.74 7.93
N ARG A 89 7.99 -1.30 8.94
CA ARG A 89 7.12 -0.56 9.86
C ARG A 89 7.71 -0.59 11.26
N TYR A 90 7.74 0.58 11.89
CA TYR A 90 8.15 0.75 13.27
C TYR A 90 6.99 1.26 14.12
N THR A 91 6.60 0.51 15.14
CA THR A 91 5.61 0.92 16.13
C THR A 91 6.26 1.83 17.16
N ALA A 92 5.98 3.11 17.06
CA ALA A 92 6.54 4.15 17.94
C ALA A 92 5.83 4.20 19.29
N VAL A 93 4.50 4.04 19.30
CA VAL A 93 3.69 4.03 20.53
C VAL A 93 2.79 2.80 20.49
N GLU A 94 2.84 2.01 21.55
CA GLU A 94 1.99 0.86 21.74
C GLU A 94 1.09 1.06 22.96
N THR A 95 -0.21 0.88 22.75
CA THR A 95 -1.21 0.87 23.82
C THR A 95 -2.07 -0.40 23.74
N LYS A 96 -2.97 -0.58 24.71
CA LYS A 96 -3.89 -1.74 24.70
C LYS A 96 -4.82 -1.76 23.48
N LEU A 97 -5.19 -0.59 22.96
CA LEU A 97 -6.19 -0.47 21.89
C LEU A 97 -5.61 0.05 20.58
N VAL A 98 -4.63 0.94 20.64
CA VAL A 98 -4.12 1.66 19.47
C VAL A 98 -2.60 1.65 19.46
N ASN A 99 -2.02 1.33 18.31
CA ASN A 99 -0.59 1.48 18.05
C ASN A 99 -0.39 2.61 17.04
N LEU A 100 0.57 3.50 17.31
CA LEU A 100 1.04 4.48 16.31
C LEU A 100 2.31 3.96 15.68
N PHE A 101 2.37 3.98 14.36
CA PHE A 101 3.51 3.48 13.61
C PHE A 101 3.99 4.46 12.54
N VAL A 102 5.22 4.25 12.12
CA VAL A 102 5.80 4.87 10.93
C VAL A 102 6.28 3.76 10.00
N GLU A 103 5.86 3.83 8.75
CA GLU A 103 6.21 2.86 7.71
C GLU A 103 7.15 3.51 6.69
N GLY A 104 8.37 2.97 6.56
CA GLY A 104 9.30 3.32 5.49
C GLY A 104 9.04 2.41 4.29
N THR A 105 8.87 2.97 3.10
CA THR A 105 8.53 2.23 1.88
C THR A 105 9.39 2.63 0.71
N ILE A 106 9.65 1.64 -0.15
CA ILE A 106 10.22 1.82 -1.49
C ILE A 106 9.20 1.23 -2.45
N GLY A 107 8.59 2.07 -3.30
CA GLY A 107 7.54 1.64 -4.21
C GLY A 107 7.96 1.78 -5.67
N TYR A 108 7.58 0.80 -6.48
CA TYR A 108 7.62 0.87 -7.93
C TYR A 108 6.21 0.62 -8.48
N SER A 109 5.81 1.45 -9.42
CA SER A 109 4.48 1.37 -10.03
C SER A 109 4.58 1.54 -11.53
N SER A 110 4.06 0.58 -12.27
CA SER A 110 3.98 0.62 -13.72
C SER A 110 2.57 0.96 -14.18
N VAL A 111 2.46 1.92 -15.08
CA VAL A 111 1.17 2.39 -15.61
C VAL A 111 0.94 1.76 -16.98
N SER A 112 -0.20 1.09 -17.13
CA SER A 112 -0.58 0.47 -18.41
C SER A 112 -0.73 1.49 -19.54
N LYS A 113 -0.71 1.02 -20.79
CA LYS A 113 -0.89 1.80 -22.03
C LYS A 113 0.27 2.75 -22.36
N GLY A 114 1.51 2.42 -21.95
CA GLY A 114 2.69 3.19 -22.35
C GLY A 114 2.69 4.62 -21.79
N VAL A 115 2.21 4.79 -20.57
CA VAL A 115 2.22 6.10 -19.89
C VAL A 115 3.55 6.34 -19.20
N GLY A 116 4.14 5.30 -18.61
CA GLY A 116 5.40 5.37 -17.88
C GLY A 116 5.34 4.71 -16.49
N ASP A 117 6.42 4.87 -15.76
CA ASP A 117 6.63 4.25 -14.46
C ASP A 117 6.78 5.29 -13.34
N TYR A 118 6.27 4.97 -12.17
CA TYR A 118 6.48 5.74 -10.94
C TYR A 118 7.37 4.98 -9.98
N TYR A 119 8.18 5.71 -9.24
CA TYR A 119 8.92 5.19 -8.12
C TYR A 119 8.80 6.15 -6.94
N GLU A 120 8.72 5.57 -5.74
CA GLU A 120 8.61 6.34 -4.50
C GLU A 120 9.55 5.78 -3.43
N VAL A 121 10.13 6.67 -2.65
CA VAL A 121 10.88 6.32 -1.44
C VAL A 121 10.48 7.32 -0.36
N GLY A 122 9.97 6.82 0.75
CA GLY A 122 9.52 7.72 1.80
C GLY A 122 8.93 7.03 3.00
N ILE A 123 8.30 7.82 3.83
CA ILE A 123 7.67 7.37 5.06
C ILE A 123 6.18 7.70 5.07
N LYS A 124 5.38 6.80 5.65
CA LYS A 124 3.93 6.91 5.83
C LYS A 124 3.63 6.72 7.32
N PRO A 125 3.25 7.76 8.06
CA PRO A 125 2.74 7.59 9.41
C PRO A 125 1.37 6.91 9.38
N GLY A 126 1.06 6.18 10.45
CA GLY A 126 -0.23 5.50 10.55
C GLY A 126 -0.58 5.10 11.96
N LEU A 127 -1.78 4.56 12.07
CA LEU A 127 -2.29 3.99 13.31
C LEU A 127 -2.90 2.61 13.04
N ALA A 128 -2.80 1.72 14.02
CA ALA A 128 -3.43 0.42 14.02
C ALA A 128 -4.33 0.32 15.25
N VAL A 129 -5.62 0.06 15.04
CA VAL A 129 -6.58 -0.18 16.11
C VAL A 129 -6.74 -1.69 16.28
N LYS A 130 -6.45 -2.19 17.46
CA LYS A 130 -6.59 -3.63 17.79
C LYS A 130 -8.08 -3.93 17.96
N LEU A 131 -8.66 -4.66 17.00
CA LEU A 131 -10.08 -5.09 17.06
C LEU A 131 -10.22 -6.42 17.79
N SER A 132 -9.21 -7.28 17.69
CA SER A 132 -9.08 -8.55 18.41
C SER A 132 -7.61 -8.93 18.50
N ASP A 133 -7.31 -10.09 19.11
CA ASP A 133 -5.95 -10.62 19.20
C ASP A 133 -5.31 -10.88 17.82
N HIS A 134 -6.13 -11.14 16.80
CA HIS A 134 -5.68 -11.44 15.44
C HIS A 134 -5.99 -10.35 14.42
N VAL A 135 -6.91 -9.42 14.69
CA VAL A 135 -7.37 -8.46 13.71
C VAL A 135 -7.08 -7.04 14.14
N ASN A 136 -6.34 -6.32 13.30
CA ASN A 136 -6.11 -4.89 13.45
C ASN A 136 -6.70 -4.13 12.26
N PHE A 137 -7.41 -3.05 12.56
CA PHE A 137 -7.76 -2.05 11.55
C PHE A 137 -6.61 -1.06 11.41
N ILE A 138 -6.14 -0.83 10.20
CA ILE A 138 -5.01 0.06 9.92
C ILE A 138 -5.44 1.29 9.13
N THR A 139 -4.81 2.41 9.46
CA THR A 139 -4.93 3.65 8.69
C THR A 139 -3.56 4.22 8.46
N LYS A 140 -3.22 4.49 7.20
CA LYS A 140 -1.99 5.20 6.80
C LYS A 140 -2.38 6.61 6.39
N ILE A 141 -1.64 7.62 6.83
CA ILE A 141 -1.99 9.02 6.68
C ILE A 141 -0.82 9.76 6.04
N GLY A 142 -1.02 10.24 4.82
CA GLY A 142 -0.02 11.05 4.13
C GLY A 142 1.21 10.29 3.65
N PHE A 143 2.16 11.08 3.16
CA PHE A 143 3.44 10.61 2.63
C PHE A 143 4.48 11.72 2.77
N LEU A 144 5.64 11.39 3.29
CA LEU A 144 6.82 12.27 3.26
C LEU A 144 7.94 11.53 2.53
N GLY A 145 8.41 12.09 1.43
CA GLY A 145 9.48 11.43 0.68
C GLY A 145 9.61 11.94 -0.74
N TYR A 146 10.29 11.14 -1.52
CA TYR A 146 10.60 11.39 -2.92
C TYR A 146 9.70 10.54 -3.82
N LYS A 147 9.12 11.14 -4.83
CA LYS A 147 8.41 10.47 -5.92
C LYS A 147 9.00 10.89 -7.26
N GLY A 148 9.24 9.92 -8.11
CA GLY A 148 9.68 10.14 -9.47
C GLY A 148 8.72 9.52 -10.47
N PHE A 149 8.66 10.12 -11.63
CA PHE A 149 7.91 9.65 -12.77
C PHE A 149 8.80 9.62 -14.00
N SER A 150 8.87 8.48 -14.64
CA SER A 150 9.59 8.24 -15.88
C SER A 150 8.58 7.92 -16.99
N PRO A 151 8.19 8.89 -17.80
CA PRO A 151 7.27 8.65 -18.91
C PRO A 151 7.97 7.86 -20.03
N ASP A 152 7.21 7.03 -20.75
CA ASP A 152 7.72 6.32 -21.95
C ASP A 152 8.14 7.30 -23.04
N GLN A 153 7.52 8.49 -23.08
CA GLN A 153 7.90 9.59 -23.97
C GLN A 153 7.92 10.89 -23.18
N GLY A 154 9.04 11.62 -23.24
CA GLY A 154 9.19 12.90 -22.57
C GLY A 154 10.34 12.97 -21.58
N LYS A 155 10.28 13.92 -20.66
CA LYS A 155 11.31 14.14 -19.63
C LYS A 155 10.87 13.55 -18.29
N ASN A 156 11.80 12.93 -17.59
CA ASN A 156 11.59 12.47 -16.22
C ASN A 156 11.24 13.66 -15.32
N SER A 157 10.34 13.44 -14.41
CA SER A 157 9.97 14.41 -13.38
C SER A 157 10.10 13.79 -11.99
N SER A 158 10.39 14.62 -11.01
CA SER A 158 10.50 14.17 -9.65
C SER A 158 10.08 15.27 -8.68
N THR A 159 9.61 14.85 -7.51
CA THR A 159 9.24 15.74 -6.43
C THR A 159 9.67 15.15 -5.09
N PHE A 160 10.08 16.03 -4.19
CA PHE A 160 10.29 15.70 -2.78
C PHE A 160 9.36 16.59 -1.96
N GLY A 161 8.62 16.00 -1.04
CA GLY A 161 7.69 16.79 -0.23
C GLY A 161 6.93 15.98 0.79
N LEU A 162 6.16 16.71 1.57
CA LEU A 162 5.19 16.19 2.53
C LEU A 162 3.79 16.40 1.95
N ASN A 163 3.02 15.34 1.86
CA ASN A 163 1.61 15.41 1.51
C ASN A 163 0.78 14.74 2.62
N VAL A 164 -0.05 15.55 3.29
CA VAL A 164 -0.96 15.11 4.35
C VAL A 164 -2.34 15.69 4.02
N ASP A 165 -3.05 15.04 3.12
CA ASP A 165 -4.43 15.39 2.79
C ASP A 165 -5.34 14.15 2.85
N ALA A 166 -6.65 14.38 2.82
CA ALA A 166 -7.64 13.30 2.89
C ALA A 166 -7.56 12.32 1.71
N SER A 167 -6.98 12.71 0.58
CA SER A 167 -6.79 11.84 -0.59
C SER A 167 -5.66 10.81 -0.40
N ASN A 168 -4.81 11.00 0.61
CA ASN A 168 -3.72 10.11 0.96
C ASN A 168 -3.97 9.30 2.24
N ILE A 169 -5.22 9.30 2.72
CA ILE A 169 -5.62 8.42 3.82
C ILE A 169 -6.06 7.09 3.20
N SER A 170 -5.44 6.00 3.65
CA SER A 170 -5.86 4.65 3.29
C SER A 170 -6.34 3.90 4.53
N PHE A 171 -7.38 3.11 4.33
CA PHE A 171 -7.97 2.26 5.35
C PHE A 171 -7.82 0.81 4.96
N GLY A 172 -7.54 -0.04 5.93
CA GLY A 172 -7.37 -1.46 5.70
C GLY A 172 -7.49 -2.28 6.96
N ALA A 173 -7.27 -3.56 6.80
CA ALA A 173 -7.21 -4.49 7.91
C ALA A 173 -6.06 -5.47 7.72
N ILE A 174 -5.48 -5.92 8.81
CA ILE A 174 -4.50 -6.99 8.84
C ILE A 174 -4.95 -8.08 9.78
N TYR A 175 -4.69 -9.32 9.38
CA TYR A 175 -4.91 -10.51 10.18
C TYR A 175 -3.55 -11.12 10.55
N LYS A 176 -3.28 -11.26 11.85
CA LYS A 176 -2.08 -11.89 12.42
C LYS A 176 -2.39 -13.34 12.77
N PHE A 177 -1.53 -14.24 12.33
CA PHE A 177 -1.66 -15.68 12.59
C PHE A 177 -1.14 -16.05 13.97
#